data_142d72ac7c58a401918caf2acdc5fbc0
#
_entry.id   142d72ac7c58a401918caf2acdc5fbc0
#
_cell.length_a   1.000
_cell.length_b   1.000
_cell.length_c   1.000
_cell.angle_alpha   90.00
_cell.angle_beta   90.00
_cell.angle_gamma   90.00
#
_symmetry.space_group_name_H-M   'P 1'
#
loop_
_entity.id
_entity.type
_entity.pdbx_description
1 polymer ?
#
loop_
_entity_poly.entity_id
_entity_poly.type
_entity_poly.pdbx_seq_one_letter_code
_entity_poly.pdbx_strand_id
1 'polypeptide(L)'
;MSDKINSVSPRSVCGASIEEKSKNKYFNVLKAVSETNLGSVYIADLKKRKLEFISENPLLFSGFRAAEIEKMGYDFFRKYTKEEDFEILRKVSTYGLKFFECLSPEEKKVHTITYDFHLKYANSVDVLVNHKITPIELDNDGKISKIVCVVSYSLNRAAGNIRIISNTSEIYWKYNLFTGKWTEECKITLKIREIEIIRLYLQGLKIEEIAEQLFVSPSTIKFHRSKLFERIGVKNIIEAISYVITNNLI
;
A
#
# COMPACT_ATOMS: atom_id res chain seq x y z
N MET A 1 49.35 -45.40 29.67
CA MET A 1 49.10 -44.19 28.88
C MET A 1 47.64 -44.21 28.56
N SER A 2 46.86 -43.43 29.23
CA SER A 2 45.40 -43.44 29.20
C SER A 2 44.89 -42.27 28.38
N ASP A 3 44.20 -42.58 27.26
CA ASP A 3 43.53 -41.62 26.46
C ASP A 3 42.20 -41.19 27.06
N LYS A 4 42.10 -39.93 27.43
CA LYS A 4 40.85 -39.31 27.89
C LYS A 4 40.04 -38.89 26.64
N ILE A 5 38.95 -39.60 26.39
CA ILE A 5 37.95 -39.21 25.44
C ILE A 5 37.05 -38.15 26.11
N ASN A 6 37.16 -36.92 25.64
CA ASN A 6 36.27 -35.82 26.03
C ASN A 6 34.90 -36.04 25.41
N SER A 7 33.91 -36.38 26.22
CA SER A 7 32.49 -36.37 25.86
C SER A 7 32.00 -34.95 25.72
N VAL A 8 31.75 -34.52 24.47
CA VAL A 8 31.04 -33.29 24.18
C VAL A 8 29.54 -33.55 24.39
N SER A 9 29.00 -32.95 25.43
CA SER A 9 27.55 -32.93 25.70
C SER A 9 26.82 -32.20 24.59
N PRO A 10 25.70 -32.72 24.02
CA PRO A 10 24.90 -32.01 23.09
C PRO A 10 24.21 -30.83 23.79
N ARG A 11 24.56 -29.61 23.39
CA ARG A 11 23.82 -28.39 23.76
C ARG A 11 22.38 -28.57 23.30
N SER A 12 21.47 -28.59 24.24
CA SER A 12 20.02 -28.50 24.02
C SER A 12 19.73 -27.28 23.19
N VAL A 13 19.29 -27.52 21.95
CA VAL A 13 18.67 -26.48 21.12
C VAL A 13 17.35 -26.14 21.78
N CYS A 14 17.35 -25.06 22.55
CA CYS A 14 16.16 -24.50 23.14
C CYS A 14 15.20 -24.15 21.98
N GLY A 15 14.05 -24.84 21.93
CA GLY A 15 13.04 -24.64 20.89
C GLY A 15 12.54 -23.21 20.95
N ALA A 16 12.76 -22.45 19.87
CA ALA A 16 12.15 -21.14 19.71
C ALA A 16 10.64 -21.28 19.88
N SER A 17 10.03 -20.37 20.64
CA SER A 17 8.59 -20.39 20.88
C SER A 17 7.83 -20.27 19.54
N ILE A 18 6.59 -20.77 19.50
CA ILE A 18 5.74 -20.70 18.30
C ILE A 18 5.59 -19.24 17.85
N GLU A 19 5.59 -18.29 18.79
CA GLU A 19 5.57 -16.84 18.51
C GLU A 19 6.85 -16.32 17.83
N GLU A 20 8.03 -16.81 18.22
CA GLU A 20 9.30 -16.45 17.53
C GLU A 20 9.39 -17.03 16.13
N LYS A 21 8.88 -18.25 15.91
CA LYS A 21 8.81 -18.86 14.58
C LYS A 21 7.83 -18.12 13.66
N SER A 22 6.71 -17.63 14.19
CA SER A 22 5.73 -16.83 13.45
C SER A 22 6.29 -15.44 13.08
N LYS A 23 6.99 -14.77 14.00
CA LYS A 23 7.69 -13.50 13.72
C LYS A 23 8.73 -13.64 12.61
N ASN A 24 9.52 -14.70 12.62
CA ASN A 24 10.53 -14.95 11.60
C ASN A 24 9.95 -15.28 10.21
N LYS A 25 8.73 -15.83 10.13
CA LYS A 25 8.13 -16.26 8.86
C LYS A 25 7.92 -15.11 7.86
N TYR A 26 7.49 -13.94 8.32
CA TYR A 26 7.22 -12.78 7.45
C TYR A 26 8.40 -11.80 7.38
N PHE A 27 9.26 -11.79 8.39
CA PHE A 27 10.31 -10.79 8.56
C PHE A 27 11.26 -10.72 7.36
N ASN A 28 11.83 -11.85 6.97
CA ASN A 28 12.80 -11.90 5.86
C ASN A 28 12.16 -11.55 4.51
N VAL A 29 10.92 -12.00 4.29
CA VAL A 29 10.18 -11.68 3.05
C VAL A 29 9.87 -10.20 2.98
N LEU A 30 9.34 -9.62 4.07
CA LEU A 30 9.00 -8.20 4.11
C LEU A 30 10.23 -7.31 4.07
N LYS A 31 11.33 -7.72 4.69
CA LYS A 31 12.61 -7.02 4.58
C LYS A 31 13.06 -6.97 3.12
N ALA A 32 13.11 -8.11 2.43
CA ALA A 32 13.50 -8.16 1.02
C ALA A 32 12.55 -7.32 0.13
N VAL A 33 11.23 -7.42 0.34
CA VAL A 33 10.25 -6.62 -0.41
C VAL A 33 10.41 -5.13 -0.12
N SER A 34 10.67 -4.73 1.13
CA SER A 34 10.84 -3.32 1.49
C SER A 34 12.11 -2.70 0.91
N GLU A 35 13.17 -3.48 0.68
CA GLU A 35 14.40 -3.02 0.03
C GLU A 35 14.22 -2.75 -1.47
N THR A 36 13.24 -3.41 -2.11
CA THR A 36 12.94 -3.24 -3.54
C THR A 36 11.78 -2.29 -3.81
N ASN A 37 11.03 -1.89 -2.78
CA ASN A 37 9.86 -1.03 -2.91
C ASN A 37 10.20 0.41 -2.52
N LEU A 38 9.65 1.38 -3.25
CA LEU A 38 9.77 2.82 -2.95
C LEU A 38 8.93 3.26 -1.73
N GLY A 39 8.13 2.37 -1.15
CA GLY A 39 7.28 2.65 0.01
C GLY A 39 7.84 2.09 1.31
N SER A 40 7.35 2.62 2.43
CA SER A 40 7.59 2.04 3.75
C SER A 40 6.59 0.93 4.03
N VAL A 41 7.05 -0.15 4.65
CA VAL A 41 6.21 -1.32 4.97
C VAL A 41 6.26 -1.56 6.47
N TYR A 42 5.12 -1.85 7.07
CA TYR A 42 5.05 -2.28 8.47
C TYR A 42 3.94 -3.30 8.72
N ILE A 43 4.07 -4.09 9.78
CA ILE A 43 3.02 -4.96 10.31
C ILE A 43 2.47 -4.35 11.59
N ALA A 44 1.15 -4.34 11.71
CA ALA A 44 0.48 -4.00 12.94
C ALA A 44 -0.32 -5.20 13.49
N ASP A 45 -0.10 -5.51 14.77
CA ASP A 45 -0.93 -6.41 15.56
C ASP A 45 -2.06 -5.60 16.19
N LEU A 46 -3.29 -5.84 15.72
CA LEU A 46 -4.47 -5.09 16.17
C LEU A 46 -4.89 -5.47 17.60
N LYS A 47 -4.64 -6.71 18.02
CA LYS A 47 -4.96 -7.19 19.37
C LYS A 47 -4.00 -6.64 20.41
N LYS A 48 -2.69 -6.74 20.13
CA LYS A 48 -1.64 -6.25 21.03
C LYS A 48 -1.44 -4.72 20.90
N ARG A 49 -2.05 -4.09 19.87
CA ARG A 49 -1.90 -2.67 19.53
C ARG A 49 -0.42 -2.27 19.38
N LYS A 50 0.34 -3.09 18.68
CA LYS A 50 1.79 -2.90 18.49
C LYS A 50 2.15 -2.95 17.01
N LEU A 51 3.23 -2.26 16.65
CA LEU A 51 3.90 -2.42 15.38
C LEU A 51 4.97 -3.51 15.56
N GLU A 52 4.88 -4.62 14.80
CA GLU A 52 5.77 -5.77 14.95
C GLU A 52 6.95 -5.76 13.98
N PHE A 53 6.79 -5.16 12.84
CA PHE A 53 7.82 -4.98 11.81
C PHE A 53 7.70 -3.56 11.26
N ILE A 54 8.82 -2.94 11.00
CA ILE A 54 8.88 -1.63 10.34
C ILE A 54 10.10 -1.65 9.43
N SER A 55 9.89 -1.35 8.14
CA SER A 55 11.00 -1.20 7.18
C SER A 55 11.84 0.03 7.48
N GLU A 56 13.10 0.02 7.09
CA GLU A 56 14.00 1.16 7.28
C GLU A 56 13.86 2.24 6.19
N ASN A 57 12.77 2.22 5.42
CA ASN A 57 12.53 3.22 4.40
C ASN A 57 12.18 4.58 5.03
N PRO A 58 12.89 5.67 4.67
CA PRO A 58 12.74 6.98 5.32
C PRO A 58 11.41 7.67 5.06
N LEU A 59 10.61 7.25 4.07
CA LEU A 59 9.34 7.90 3.75
C LEU A 59 8.35 7.91 4.92
N LEU A 60 8.20 6.78 5.64
CA LEU A 60 7.31 6.70 6.80
C LEU A 60 7.89 7.45 8.01
N PHE A 61 9.21 7.55 8.08
CA PHE A 61 9.89 7.84 9.34
C PHE A 61 10.07 9.32 9.65
N SER A 62 9.79 10.22 8.73
CA SER A 62 9.90 11.67 8.99
C SER A 62 11.21 12.06 9.74
N GLY A 63 12.29 11.31 9.50
CA GLY A 63 13.55 11.46 10.19
C GLY A 63 13.74 10.55 11.42
N PHE A 64 12.77 9.72 11.78
CA PHE A 64 12.86 8.77 12.89
C PHE A 64 13.40 7.41 12.44
N ARG A 65 14.07 6.70 13.34
CA ARG A 65 14.49 5.32 13.15
C ARG A 65 13.33 4.36 13.42
N ALA A 66 13.35 3.20 12.79
CA ALA A 66 12.33 2.15 12.98
C ALA A 66 12.07 1.83 14.46
N ALA A 67 13.12 1.73 15.29
CA ALA A 67 13.02 1.47 16.72
C ALA A 67 12.30 2.58 17.51
N GLU A 68 12.42 3.83 17.09
CA GLU A 68 11.72 4.96 17.72
C GLU A 68 10.22 4.91 17.40
N ILE A 69 9.86 4.55 16.15
CA ILE A 69 8.47 4.41 15.73
C ILE A 69 7.84 3.19 16.40
N GLU A 70 8.56 2.06 16.50
CA GLU A 70 8.10 0.88 17.21
C GLU A 70 7.75 1.22 18.68
N LYS A 71 8.60 2.02 19.34
CA LYS A 71 8.37 2.49 20.71
C LYS A 71 7.16 3.43 20.81
N MET A 72 6.93 4.30 19.82
CA MET A 72 5.74 5.17 19.77
C MET A 72 4.47 4.39 19.41
N GLY A 73 4.61 3.31 18.64
CA GLY A 73 3.47 2.52 18.18
C GLY A 73 2.44 3.37 17.42
N TYR A 74 1.15 3.19 17.75
CA TYR A 74 0.06 3.92 17.10
C TYR A 74 0.08 5.44 17.36
N ASP A 75 0.74 5.89 18.44
CA ASP A 75 0.87 7.32 18.75
C ASP A 75 1.72 8.07 17.72
N PHE A 76 2.57 7.35 16.96
CA PHE A 76 3.28 7.93 15.81
C PHE A 76 2.30 8.60 14.84
N PHE A 77 1.29 7.88 14.38
CA PHE A 77 0.30 8.43 13.45
C PHE A 77 -0.48 9.58 14.05
N ARG A 78 -0.83 9.49 15.34
CA ARG A 78 -1.51 10.58 16.05
C ARG A 78 -0.67 11.85 16.10
N LYS A 79 0.64 11.73 16.28
CA LYS A 79 1.56 12.88 16.43
C LYS A 79 1.96 13.49 15.10
N TYR A 80 2.15 12.65 14.07
CA TYR A 80 2.74 13.06 12.79
C TYR A 80 1.74 13.11 11.62
N THR A 81 0.48 12.83 11.83
CA THR A 81 -0.58 13.14 10.85
C THR A 81 -0.97 14.61 10.99
N LYS A 82 -1.29 15.25 9.86
CA LYS A 82 -1.86 16.59 9.85
C LYS A 82 -3.22 16.58 10.58
N GLU A 83 -3.49 17.58 11.40
CA GLU A 83 -4.69 17.60 12.25
C GLU A 83 -5.99 17.47 11.44
N GLU A 84 -6.06 18.14 10.30
CA GLU A 84 -7.21 18.09 9.38
C GLU A 84 -7.50 16.69 8.85
N ASP A 85 -6.48 15.81 8.79
CA ASP A 85 -6.59 14.45 8.26
C ASP A 85 -6.90 13.39 9.33
N PHE A 86 -6.95 13.74 10.62
CA PHE A 86 -7.30 12.78 11.67
C PHE A 86 -8.66 12.16 11.48
N GLU A 87 -9.60 12.92 10.95
CA GLU A 87 -10.94 12.41 10.67
C GLU A 87 -10.92 11.30 9.61
N ILE A 88 -9.99 11.37 8.63
CA ILE A 88 -9.78 10.32 7.63
C ILE A 88 -9.32 9.02 8.31
N LEU A 89 -8.28 9.11 9.15
CA LEU A 89 -7.75 7.95 9.89
C LEU A 89 -8.83 7.32 10.78
N ARG A 90 -9.61 8.15 11.47
CA ARG A 90 -10.73 7.71 12.32
C ARG A 90 -11.80 6.99 11.50
N LYS A 91 -12.18 7.52 10.33
CA LYS A 91 -13.16 6.90 9.44
C LYS A 91 -12.65 5.58 8.86
N VAL A 92 -11.38 5.50 8.47
CA VAL A 92 -10.76 4.25 8.02
C VAL A 92 -10.79 3.20 9.14
N SER A 93 -10.39 3.56 10.36
CA SER A 93 -10.41 2.63 11.50
C SER A 93 -11.81 2.16 11.85
N THR A 94 -12.82 3.04 11.76
CA THR A 94 -14.19 2.70 12.16
C THR A 94 -14.96 2.01 11.03
N TYR A 95 -15.02 2.62 9.87
CA TYR A 95 -15.87 2.16 8.76
C TYR A 95 -15.14 1.25 7.79
N GLY A 96 -13.83 1.47 7.60
CA GLY A 96 -13.01 0.61 6.75
C GLY A 96 -12.84 -0.78 7.35
N LEU A 97 -12.43 -0.89 8.61
CA LEU A 97 -12.30 -2.19 9.27
C LEU A 97 -13.67 -2.88 9.46
N LYS A 98 -14.74 -2.10 9.77
CA LYS A 98 -16.09 -2.65 9.87
C LYS A 98 -16.59 -3.25 8.55
N PHE A 99 -16.21 -2.70 7.40
CA PHE A 99 -16.54 -3.28 6.10
C PHE A 99 -16.01 -4.71 5.97
N PHE A 100 -14.80 -4.98 6.50
CA PHE A 100 -14.23 -6.32 6.48
C PHE A 100 -14.99 -7.33 7.33
N GLU A 101 -15.77 -6.91 8.33
CA GLU A 101 -16.60 -7.82 9.14
C GLU A 101 -17.66 -8.50 8.28
N CYS A 102 -18.13 -7.85 7.19
CA CYS A 102 -19.11 -8.38 6.26
C CYS A 102 -18.51 -9.34 5.22
N LEU A 103 -17.17 -9.45 5.13
CA LEU A 103 -16.49 -10.31 4.17
C LEU A 103 -16.18 -11.69 4.76
N SER A 104 -16.16 -12.71 3.90
CA SER A 104 -15.65 -14.04 4.25
C SER A 104 -14.17 -14.01 4.62
N PRO A 105 -13.63 -15.00 5.33
CA PRO A 105 -12.21 -15.08 5.66
C PRO A 105 -11.28 -15.04 4.45
N GLU A 106 -11.69 -15.61 3.32
CA GLU A 106 -10.97 -15.63 2.06
C GLU A 106 -10.97 -14.25 1.41
N GLU A 107 -12.13 -13.59 1.37
CA GLU A 107 -12.27 -12.23 0.82
C GLU A 107 -11.44 -11.22 1.62
N LYS A 108 -11.40 -11.33 2.96
CA LYS A 108 -10.58 -10.44 3.80
C LYS A 108 -9.13 -10.38 3.37
N LYS A 109 -8.55 -11.51 2.94
CA LYS A 109 -7.13 -11.62 2.54
C LYS A 109 -6.79 -11.04 1.18
N VAL A 110 -7.80 -10.88 0.31
CA VAL A 110 -7.62 -10.35 -1.05
C VAL A 110 -8.11 -8.91 -1.20
N HIS A 111 -8.68 -8.33 -0.15
CA HIS A 111 -9.12 -6.94 -0.15
C HIS A 111 -8.12 -6.04 0.58
N THR A 112 -7.95 -4.84 0.07
CA THR A 112 -7.05 -3.81 0.61
C THR A 112 -7.82 -2.51 0.78
N ILE A 113 -7.72 -1.89 1.96
CA ILE A 113 -8.13 -0.49 2.13
C ILE A 113 -6.99 0.40 1.65
N THR A 114 -7.30 1.39 0.83
CA THR A 114 -6.35 2.43 0.43
C THR A 114 -6.93 3.81 0.70
N TYR A 115 -6.11 4.75 1.16
CA TYR A 115 -6.50 6.13 1.43
C TYR A 115 -5.28 7.04 1.47
N ASP A 116 -5.51 8.36 1.41
CA ASP A 116 -4.46 9.38 1.39
C ASP A 116 -4.58 10.29 2.60
N PHE A 117 -3.44 10.66 3.19
CA PHE A 117 -3.34 11.64 4.28
C PHE A 117 -1.96 12.29 4.30
N HIS A 118 -1.83 13.43 4.99
CA HIS A 118 -0.54 14.11 5.13
C HIS A 118 0.22 13.65 6.36
N LEU A 119 1.49 13.32 6.14
CA LEU A 119 2.50 13.12 7.19
C LEU A 119 3.28 14.42 7.40
N LYS A 120 3.40 14.84 8.65
CA LYS A 120 4.26 15.96 9.08
C LYS A 120 5.72 15.50 9.09
N TYR A 121 6.57 16.26 8.43
CA TYR A 121 8.01 16.09 8.51
C TYR A 121 8.60 17.16 9.42
N ALA A 122 9.55 16.77 10.28
CA ALA A 122 10.02 17.58 11.39
C ALA A 122 10.47 19.02 11.05
N ASN A 123 10.94 19.28 9.82
CA ASN A 123 11.45 20.60 9.39
C ASN A 123 11.05 20.95 7.95
N SER A 124 9.97 20.39 7.42
CA SER A 124 9.62 20.55 6.01
C SER A 124 8.11 20.57 5.77
N VAL A 125 7.74 20.69 4.51
CA VAL A 125 6.36 20.66 4.04
C VAL A 125 5.74 19.29 4.32
N ASP A 126 4.48 19.28 4.76
CA ASP A 126 3.69 18.06 4.92
C ASP A 126 3.65 17.28 3.61
N VAL A 127 3.84 15.96 3.69
CA VAL A 127 3.88 15.07 2.53
C VAL A 127 2.59 14.28 2.44
N LEU A 128 1.91 14.40 1.29
CA LEU A 128 0.73 13.58 1.01
C LEU A 128 1.17 12.15 0.68
N VAL A 129 0.76 11.20 1.50
CA VAL A 129 1.06 9.78 1.35
C VAL A 129 -0.19 8.98 1.04
N ASN A 130 -0.01 7.89 0.29
CA ASN A 130 -1.01 6.85 0.13
C ASN A 130 -0.71 5.71 1.10
N HIS A 131 -1.70 5.29 1.84
CA HIS A 131 -1.62 4.20 2.80
C HIS A 131 -2.51 3.05 2.37
N LYS A 132 -1.94 1.85 2.29
CA LYS A 132 -2.64 0.61 1.96
C LYS A 132 -2.62 -0.32 3.17
N ILE A 133 -3.74 -0.90 3.50
CA ILE A 133 -3.91 -1.85 4.61
C ILE A 133 -4.50 -3.14 4.06
N THR A 134 -3.78 -4.25 4.24
CA THR A 134 -4.23 -5.58 3.83
C THR A 134 -4.18 -6.54 5.03
N PRO A 135 -5.26 -7.24 5.35
CA PRO A 135 -5.24 -8.29 6.37
C PRO A 135 -4.32 -9.44 5.98
N ILE A 136 -3.49 -9.88 6.94
CA ILE A 136 -2.57 -11.02 6.73
C ILE A 136 -2.84 -12.17 7.69
N GLU A 137 -3.50 -11.90 8.82
CA GLU A 137 -3.82 -12.92 9.81
C GLU A 137 -5.21 -12.66 10.42
N LEU A 138 -5.98 -13.71 10.55
CA LEU A 138 -7.27 -13.71 11.24
C LEU A 138 -7.16 -14.53 12.52
N ASP A 139 -7.95 -14.20 13.52
CA ASP A 139 -8.05 -15.00 14.73
C ASP A 139 -9.04 -16.17 14.56
N ASN A 140 -9.23 -16.94 15.63
CA ASN A 140 -10.12 -18.10 15.64
C ASN A 140 -11.60 -17.74 15.40
N ASP A 141 -11.98 -16.48 15.65
CA ASP A 141 -13.33 -15.96 15.40
C ASP A 141 -13.46 -15.34 13.99
N GLY A 142 -12.41 -15.43 13.16
CA GLY A 142 -12.39 -14.85 11.82
C GLY A 142 -12.22 -13.31 11.80
N LYS A 143 -11.87 -12.70 12.94
CA LYS A 143 -11.58 -11.26 13.01
C LYS A 143 -10.13 -10.99 12.62
N ILE A 144 -9.87 -9.85 12.03
CA ILE A 144 -8.52 -9.43 11.64
C ILE A 144 -7.66 -9.27 12.90
N SER A 145 -6.59 -10.04 12.98
CA SER A 145 -5.61 -9.97 14.08
C SER A 145 -4.35 -9.20 13.67
N LYS A 146 -3.88 -9.38 12.43
CA LYS A 146 -2.72 -8.63 11.90
C LYS A 146 -2.98 -8.10 10.50
N ILE A 147 -2.37 -6.95 10.25
CA ILE A 147 -2.40 -6.27 8.95
C ILE A 147 -0.98 -5.95 8.49
N VAL A 148 -0.75 -6.02 7.19
CA VAL A 148 0.40 -5.40 6.55
C VAL A 148 -0.02 -4.06 5.99
N CYS A 149 0.82 -3.07 6.21
CA CYS A 149 0.61 -1.71 5.75
C CYS A 149 1.74 -1.28 4.82
N VAL A 150 1.39 -0.63 3.73
CA VAL A 150 2.34 -0.03 2.79
C VAL A 150 2.05 1.46 2.69
N VAL A 151 3.05 2.28 2.92
CA VAL A 151 2.98 3.74 2.79
C VAL A 151 3.87 4.18 1.65
N SER A 152 3.32 4.91 0.69
CA SER A 152 4.05 5.45 -0.46
C SER A 152 3.66 6.91 -0.69
N TYR A 153 4.37 7.61 -1.57
CA TYR A 153 3.89 8.91 -2.03
C TYR A 153 2.52 8.78 -2.67
N SER A 154 1.60 9.69 -2.32
CA SER A 154 0.33 9.76 -3.03
C SER A 154 0.51 10.40 -4.41
N LEU A 155 -0.14 9.84 -5.42
CA LEU A 155 -0.26 10.42 -6.75
C LEU A 155 -1.56 11.24 -6.89
N ASN A 156 -2.39 11.29 -5.84
CA ASN A 156 -3.56 12.15 -5.75
C ASN A 156 -3.16 13.58 -5.32
N ARG A 157 -4.07 14.53 -5.52
CA ARG A 157 -3.83 15.94 -5.17
C ARG A 157 -4.33 16.34 -3.79
N ALA A 158 -5.15 15.48 -3.16
CA ALA A 158 -5.78 15.77 -1.89
C ALA A 158 -5.89 14.51 -1.03
N ALA A 159 -5.93 14.70 0.26
CA ALA A 159 -6.18 13.67 1.25
C ALA A 159 -7.61 13.08 1.12
N GLY A 160 -7.83 11.93 1.74
CA GLY A 160 -9.09 11.18 1.66
C GLY A 160 -8.97 9.99 0.73
N ASN A 161 -9.69 9.99 -0.39
CA ASN A 161 -9.68 8.93 -1.43
C ASN A 161 -9.81 7.50 -0.86
N ILE A 162 -10.64 7.33 0.20
CA ILE A 162 -10.80 6.04 0.87
C ILE A 162 -11.49 5.06 -0.07
N ARG A 163 -10.82 3.94 -0.37
CA ARG A 163 -11.33 2.87 -1.23
C ARG A 163 -11.05 1.51 -0.62
N ILE A 164 -11.88 0.53 -0.96
CA ILE A 164 -11.60 -0.89 -0.73
C ILE A 164 -11.51 -1.54 -2.10
N ILE A 165 -10.35 -2.10 -2.38
CA ILE A 165 -9.99 -2.69 -3.68
C ILE A 165 -9.64 -4.16 -3.51
N SER A 166 -9.89 -4.97 -4.53
CA SER A 166 -9.40 -6.35 -4.64
C SER A 166 -8.85 -6.59 -6.04
N ASN A 167 -7.77 -7.35 -6.16
CA ASN A 167 -7.24 -7.71 -7.47
C ASN A 167 -8.10 -8.76 -8.21
N THR A 168 -9.03 -9.40 -7.51
CA THR A 168 -9.92 -10.44 -8.05
C THR A 168 -11.28 -9.91 -8.47
N SER A 169 -11.56 -8.61 -8.29
CA SER A 169 -12.86 -8.01 -8.58
C SER A 169 -12.73 -6.88 -9.60
N GLU A 170 -13.72 -6.77 -10.50
CA GLU A 170 -13.85 -5.65 -11.45
C GLU A 170 -14.48 -4.40 -10.81
N ILE A 171 -14.96 -4.51 -9.57
CA ILE A 171 -15.51 -3.40 -8.81
C ILE A 171 -14.60 -3.06 -7.63
N TYR A 172 -14.74 -1.84 -7.14
CA TYR A 172 -14.18 -1.39 -5.87
C TYR A 172 -15.20 -0.53 -5.12
N TRP A 173 -15.04 -0.40 -3.81
CA TRP A 173 -15.89 0.46 -2.99
C TRP A 173 -15.17 1.75 -2.68
N LYS A 174 -15.87 2.86 -2.82
CA LYS A 174 -15.38 4.20 -2.49
C LYS A 174 -16.20 4.78 -1.35
N TYR A 175 -15.51 5.24 -0.33
CA TYR A 175 -16.16 5.89 0.80
C TYR A 175 -16.30 7.39 0.55
N ASN A 176 -17.51 7.88 0.60
CA ASN A 176 -17.79 9.31 0.50
C ASN A 176 -17.65 9.94 1.90
N LEU A 177 -16.63 10.76 2.08
CA LEU A 177 -16.33 11.43 3.37
C LEU A 177 -17.45 12.37 3.82
N PHE A 178 -18.21 12.93 2.89
CA PHE A 178 -19.26 13.88 3.16
C PHE A 178 -20.58 13.18 3.57
N THR A 179 -20.99 12.16 2.81
CA THR A 179 -22.24 11.43 3.08
C THR A 179 -22.07 10.29 4.07
N GLY A 180 -20.85 9.85 4.35
CA GLY A 180 -20.56 8.71 5.22
C GLY A 180 -20.97 7.35 4.64
N LYS A 181 -21.12 7.23 3.32
CA LYS A 181 -21.60 6.01 2.65
C LYS A 181 -20.55 5.41 1.73
N TRP A 182 -20.56 4.10 1.61
CA TRP A 182 -19.84 3.35 0.58
C TRP A 182 -20.65 3.32 -0.70
N THR A 183 -20.00 3.50 -1.84
CA THR A 183 -20.56 3.36 -3.19
C THR A 183 -19.69 2.38 -3.98
N GLU A 184 -20.34 1.52 -4.75
CA GLU A 184 -19.65 0.66 -5.70
C GLU A 184 -19.30 1.45 -6.95
N GLU A 185 -18.08 1.27 -7.43
CA GLU A 185 -17.60 1.82 -8.70
C GLU A 185 -16.90 0.71 -9.50
N CYS A 186 -17.10 0.70 -10.82
CA CYS A 186 -16.41 -0.22 -11.71
C CYS A 186 -14.97 0.24 -11.95
N LYS A 187 -14.05 -0.71 -11.97
CA LYS A 187 -12.69 -0.44 -12.41
C LYS A 187 -12.67 -0.08 -13.88
N ILE A 188 -11.90 0.92 -14.22
CA ILE A 188 -11.64 1.25 -15.62
C ILE A 188 -10.60 0.26 -16.16
N THR A 189 -10.91 -0.38 -17.28
CA THR A 189 -9.96 -1.20 -18.03
C THR A 189 -9.37 -0.39 -19.19
N LEU A 190 -8.08 -0.52 -19.41
CA LEU A 190 -7.41 0.12 -20.55
C LEU A 190 -7.53 -0.77 -21.79
N LYS A 191 -7.72 -0.14 -22.95
CA LYS A 191 -7.60 -0.83 -24.22
C LYS A 191 -6.13 -1.13 -24.53
N ILE A 192 -5.84 -2.19 -25.28
CA ILE A 192 -4.47 -2.61 -25.63
C ILE A 192 -3.67 -1.42 -26.19
N ARG A 193 -4.24 -0.65 -27.13
CA ARG A 193 -3.58 0.52 -27.72
C ARG A 193 -3.28 1.63 -26.70
N GLU A 194 -4.12 1.81 -25.70
CA GLU A 194 -3.89 2.79 -24.63
C GLU A 194 -2.73 2.35 -23.71
N ILE A 195 -2.65 1.05 -23.43
CA ILE A 195 -1.53 0.45 -22.67
C ILE A 195 -0.21 0.66 -23.41
N GLU A 196 -0.17 0.37 -24.72
CA GLU A 196 1.02 0.57 -25.55
C GLU A 196 1.48 2.03 -25.52
N ILE A 197 0.56 2.95 -25.76
CA ILE A 197 0.84 4.40 -25.74
C ILE A 197 1.37 4.84 -24.38
N ILE A 198 0.73 4.44 -23.26
CA ILE A 198 1.18 4.80 -21.91
C ILE A 198 2.57 4.25 -21.63
N ARG A 199 2.86 2.99 -22.01
CA ARG A 199 4.19 2.37 -21.82
C ARG A 199 5.29 3.13 -22.56
N LEU A 200 5.02 3.58 -23.78
CA LEU A 200 5.98 4.35 -24.56
C LEU A 200 6.19 5.76 -23.98
N TYR A 201 5.15 6.40 -23.47
CA TYR A 201 5.30 7.64 -22.70
C TYR A 201 6.13 7.45 -21.41
N LEU A 202 5.98 6.32 -20.71
CA LEU A 202 6.81 5.99 -19.54
C LEU A 202 8.29 5.81 -19.89
N GLN A 203 8.60 5.44 -21.14
CA GLN A 203 9.96 5.38 -21.67
C GLN A 203 10.49 6.76 -22.12
N GLY A 204 9.66 7.81 -22.02
CA GLY A 204 10.03 9.17 -22.37
C GLY A 204 9.84 9.55 -23.84
N LEU A 205 9.21 8.70 -24.66
CA LEU A 205 9.01 8.95 -26.08
C LEU A 205 8.01 10.09 -26.30
N LYS A 206 8.24 10.88 -27.33
CA LYS A 206 7.34 11.93 -27.81
C LYS A 206 6.28 11.34 -28.75
N ILE A 207 5.24 12.12 -29.05
CA ILE A 207 4.10 11.68 -29.88
C ILE A 207 4.56 11.17 -31.25
N GLU A 208 5.50 11.86 -31.86
CA GLU A 208 6.04 11.55 -33.20
C GLU A 208 6.77 10.19 -33.16
N GLU A 209 7.61 9.95 -32.13
CA GLU A 209 8.36 8.71 -31.94
C GLU A 209 7.42 7.54 -31.63
N ILE A 210 6.38 7.78 -30.80
CA ILE A 210 5.35 6.79 -30.51
C ILE A 210 4.57 6.40 -31.76
N ALA A 211 4.24 7.40 -32.61
CA ALA A 211 3.51 7.17 -33.84
C ALA A 211 4.33 6.34 -34.83
N GLU A 212 5.61 6.64 -34.97
CA GLU A 212 6.55 5.87 -35.78
C GLU A 212 6.66 4.40 -35.27
N GLN A 213 6.88 4.21 -33.98
CA GLN A 213 7.03 2.89 -33.36
C GLN A 213 5.76 2.03 -33.47
N LEU A 214 4.58 2.65 -33.42
CA LEU A 214 3.30 1.97 -33.53
C LEU A 214 2.74 1.92 -34.95
N PHE A 215 3.50 2.40 -35.94
CA PHE A 215 3.14 2.44 -37.37
C PHE A 215 1.79 3.13 -37.63
N VAL A 216 1.56 4.26 -36.98
CA VAL A 216 0.36 5.09 -37.12
C VAL A 216 0.72 6.58 -37.27
N SER A 217 -0.27 7.42 -37.58
CA SER A 217 -0.04 8.87 -37.62
C SER A 217 0.01 9.49 -36.22
N PRO A 218 0.75 10.60 -36.02
CA PRO A 218 0.71 11.36 -34.77
C PRO A 218 -0.71 11.80 -34.36
N SER A 219 -1.60 12.07 -35.33
CA SER A 219 -2.99 12.37 -35.07
C SER A 219 -3.76 11.20 -34.44
N THR A 220 -3.44 9.97 -34.83
CA THR A 220 -4.01 8.75 -34.25
C THR A 220 -3.60 8.61 -32.76
N ILE A 221 -2.34 8.88 -32.45
CA ILE A 221 -1.86 8.88 -31.04
C ILE A 221 -2.58 9.97 -30.23
N LYS A 222 -2.69 11.20 -30.76
CA LYS A 222 -3.44 12.29 -30.10
C LYS A 222 -4.90 11.91 -29.86
N PHE A 223 -5.56 11.25 -30.80
CA PHE A 223 -6.92 10.78 -30.66
C PHE A 223 -7.08 9.76 -29.52
N HIS A 224 -6.27 8.68 -29.50
CA HIS A 224 -6.31 7.69 -28.43
C HIS A 224 -6.04 8.31 -27.07
N ARG A 225 -5.05 9.19 -26.98
CA ARG A 225 -4.71 9.92 -25.76
C ARG A 225 -5.88 10.77 -25.26
N SER A 226 -6.51 11.54 -26.12
CA SER A 226 -7.64 12.39 -25.74
C SER A 226 -8.83 11.58 -25.26
N LYS A 227 -9.14 10.47 -25.92
CA LYS A 227 -10.20 9.55 -25.49
C LYS A 227 -9.91 8.90 -24.15
N LEU A 228 -8.66 8.53 -23.89
CA LEU A 228 -8.23 8.04 -22.60
C LEU A 228 -8.42 9.12 -21.52
N PHE A 229 -7.93 10.34 -21.75
CA PHE A 229 -8.04 11.45 -20.80
C PHE A 229 -9.50 11.78 -20.45
N GLU A 230 -10.38 11.84 -21.44
CA GLU A 230 -11.80 12.05 -21.23
C GLU A 230 -12.41 10.96 -20.32
N ARG A 231 -12.08 9.68 -20.60
CA ARG A 231 -12.64 8.52 -19.90
C ARG A 231 -12.16 8.41 -18.45
N ILE A 232 -10.89 8.73 -18.17
CA ILE A 232 -10.33 8.67 -16.80
C ILE A 232 -10.37 10.02 -16.07
N GLY A 233 -10.88 11.08 -16.72
CA GLY A 233 -11.10 12.39 -16.09
C GLY A 233 -9.82 13.17 -15.79
N VAL A 234 -8.78 13.05 -16.64
CA VAL A 234 -7.48 13.74 -16.49
C VAL A 234 -7.23 14.75 -17.61
N LYS A 235 -6.29 15.67 -17.39
CA LYS A 235 -6.03 16.79 -18.32
C LYS A 235 -4.74 16.65 -19.13
N ASN A 236 -3.80 15.85 -18.66
CA ASN A 236 -2.49 15.70 -19.30
C ASN A 236 -1.92 14.29 -19.10
N ILE A 237 -0.81 14.01 -19.81
CA ILE A 237 -0.18 12.68 -19.81
C ILE A 237 0.39 12.29 -18.43
N ILE A 238 0.89 13.25 -17.66
CA ILE A 238 1.45 12.98 -16.32
C ILE A 238 0.33 12.53 -15.39
N GLU A 239 -0.81 13.21 -15.43
CA GLU A 239 -1.99 12.79 -14.66
C GLU A 239 -2.51 11.42 -15.11
N ALA A 240 -2.48 11.13 -16.42
CA ALA A 240 -2.89 9.83 -16.94
C ALA A 240 -1.96 8.71 -16.46
N ILE A 241 -0.65 8.91 -16.51
CA ILE A 241 0.35 7.97 -15.99
C ILE A 241 0.15 7.76 -14.49
N SER A 242 0.00 8.83 -13.71
CA SER A 242 -0.29 8.76 -12.28
C SER A 242 -1.54 7.94 -11.99
N TYR A 243 -2.63 8.19 -12.72
CA TYR A 243 -3.89 7.46 -12.58
C TYR A 243 -3.71 5.96 -12.86
N VAL A 244 -3.03 5.63 -13.96
CA VAL A 244 -2.82 4.25 -14.41
C VAL A 244 -1.97 3.46 -13.41
N ILE A 245 -0.90 4.06 -12.87
CA ILE A 245 -0.03 3.44 -11.86
C ILE A 245 -0.78 3.26 -10.53
N THR A 246 -1.48 4.31 -10.05
CA THR A 246 -2.21 4.28 -8.77
C THR A 246 -3.28 3.19 -8.75
N ASN A 247 -3.92 2.94 -9.90
CA ASN A 247 -5.00 1.97 -10.03
C ASN A 247 -4.52 0.59 -10.54
N ASN A 248 -3.21 0.36 -10.68
CA ASN A 248 -2.61 -0.90 -11.18
C ASN A 248 -3.22 -1.35 -12.52
N LEU A 249 -3.31 -0.44 -13.51
CA LEU A 249 -3.92 -0.73 -14.81
C LEU A 249 -2.92 -1.21 -15.87
N ILE A 250 -1.62 -1.20 -15.53
CA ILE A 250 -0.51 -1.72 -16.37
C ILE A 250 0.49 -2.46 -15.50
#